data_91becbc5d2c6aedfecd0bbe87476ccb6
#
_entry.id   91becbc5d2c6aedfecd0bbe87476ccb6
#
_cell.length_a   1.000
_cell.length_b   1.000
_cell.length_c   1.000
_cell.angle_alpha   90.00
_cell.angle_beta   90.00
_cell.angle_gamma   90.00
#
_symmetry.space_group_name_H-M   'P 1'
#
loop_
_entity.id
_entity.type
_entity.pdbx_description
1 polymer ?
#
loop_
_entity_poly.entity_id
_entity_poly.type
_entity_poly.pdbx_seq_one_letter_code
_entity_poly.pdbx_strand_id
1 'polypeptide(L)'
;LTVVAPLRAGARPQLDEALAAAAVPFGQLAGVHFARMFVLDEGVAADGSKTSAKLVWMSDVDAPLDRHLGEMSQLAVLDRLFCNCDGYPDAPDAGARRAFLVAHAVPAATAYVNTVGRGLDQVLLERRLRKAIEGHLDAHPELLNSRDSVAIREAIRDFVAGDESLSRALTPAEPTEAGFRRGEKLHMVLVPVLLVVLLPVI
;
A
#
# COMPACT_ATOMS: atom_id res chain seq x y z
N LEU A 1 0.33 -6.40 -3.80
CA LEU A 1 0.18 -7.87 -3.71
C LEU A 1 -1.28 -8.23 -3.63
N THR A 2 -1.71 -9.22 -4.40
CA THR A 2 -3.01 -9.88 -4.24
C THR A 2 -2.77 -11.37 -4.06
N VAL A 3 -3.32 -11.96 -2.98
CA VAL A 3 -3.29 -13.41 -2.73
C VAL A 3 -4.73 -13.91 -2.76
N VAL A 4 -5.00 -14.97 -3.51
CA VAL A 4 -6.34 -15.56 -3.67
C VAL A 4 -6.24 -17.05 -3.38
N ALA A 5 -6.71 -17.47 -2.21
CA ALA A 5 -6.62 -18.84 -1.75
C ALA A 5 -8.02 -19.49 -1.66
N PRO A 6 -8.27 -20.62 -2.35
CA PRO A 6 -9.54 -21.34 -2.26
C PRO A 6 -9.77 -21.82 -0.83
N LEU A 7 -11.01 -21.77 -0.34
CA LEU A 7 -11.37 -22.32 0.97
C LEU A 7 -11.57 -23.82 0.89
N ARG A 8 -11.17 -24.52 1.95
CA ARG A 8 -11.55 -25.92 2.18
C ARG A 8 -13.07 -26.03 2.27
N ALA A 9 -13.61 -27.12 1.79
CA ALA A 9 -15.04 -27.39 1.87
C ALA A 9 -15.53 -27.28 3.32
N GLY A 10 -16.57 -26.47 3.54
CA GLY A 10 -17.15 -26.26 4.87
C GLY A 10 -16.36 -25.38 5.84
N ALA A 11 -15.21 -24.81 5.43
CA ALA A 11 -14.37 -23.99 6.32
C ALA A 11 -14.87 -22.55 6.49
N ARG A 12 -15.91 -22.12 5.77
CA ARG A 12 -16.41 -20.75 5.80
C ARG A 12 -16.77 -20.25 7.21
N PRO A 13 -17.54 -20.99 8.04
CA PRO A 13 -17.92 -20.53 9.38
C PRO A 13 -16.70 -20.30 10.29
N GLN A 14 -15.72 -21.22 10.25
CA GLN A 14 -14.49 -21.10 11.04
C GLN A 14 -13.65 -19.91 10.60
N LEU A 15 -13.60 -19.63 9.29
CA LEU A 15 -12.89 -18.46 8.77
C LEU A 15 -13.58 -17.16 9.18
N ASP A 16 -14.92 -17.09 9.12
CA ASP A 16 -15.66 -15.89 9.53
C ASP A 16 -15.43 -15.58 11.03
N GLU A 17 -15.40 -16.62 11.89
CA GLU A 17 -15.04 -16.48 13.30
C GLU A 17 -13.58 -16.02 13.46
N ALA A 18 -12.66 -16.63 12.71
CA ALA A 18 -11.25 -16.26 12.74
C ALA A 18 -11.02 -14.80 12.27
N LEU A 19 -11.71 -14.35 11.23
CA LEU A 19 -11.63 -12.96 10.74
C LEU A 19 -12.19 -11.96 11.76
N ALA A 20 -13.29 -12.31 12.44
CA ALA A 20 -13.86 -11.48 13.49
C ALA A 20 -12.95 -11.36 14.72
N ALA A 21 -12.19 -12.41 15.04
CA ALA A 21 -11.29 -12.46 16.18
C ALA A 21 -9.86 -12.00 15.86
N ALA A 22 -9.45 -12.01 14.60
CA ALA A 22 -8.08 -11.73 14.20
C ALA A 22 -7.81 -10.23 14.11
N ALA A 23 -6.96 -9.74 15.01
CA ALA A 23 -6.28 -8.46 14.81
C ALA A 23 -5.03 -8.70 13.93
N VAL A 24 -5.19 -8.66 12.61
CA VAL A 24 -4.01 -8.72 11.73
C VAL A 24 -3.21 -7.41 11.88
N PRO A 25 -1.94 -7.49 12.27
CA PRO A 25 -1.16 -6.31 12.59
C PRO A 25 -0.63 -5.63 11.32
N PHE A 26 -1.52 -5.13 10.47
CA PHE A 26 -1.13 -4.43 9.23
C PHE A 26 -0.12 -3.31 9.45
N GLY A 27 -0.23 -2.58 10.57
CA GLY A 27 0.70 -1.50 10.92
C GLY A 27 2.11 -1.97 11.29
N GLN A 28 2.37 -3.28 11.44
CA GLN A 28 3.70 -3.84 11.65
C GLN A 28 4.41 -4.20 10.34
N LEU A 29 3.68 -4.21 9.21
CA LEU A 29 4.25 -4.44 7.90
C LEU A 29 4.81 -3.13 7.35
N ALA A 30 6.11 -3.10 7.06
CA ALA A 30 6.76 -1.91 6.56
C ALA A 30 6.25 -1.53 5.16
N GLY A 31 6.05 -0.23 4.95
CA GLY A 31 5.66 0.29 3.63
C GLY A 31 4.27 -0.10 3.15
N VAL A 32 3.39 -0.61 4.01
CA VAL A 32 2.00 -0.93 3.64
C VAL A 32 1.13 0.32 3.74
N HIS A 33 0.70 0.84 2.60
CA HIS A 33 -0.23 1.97 2.54
C HIS A 33 -1.66 1.54 2.88
N PHE A 34 -2.11 0.48 2.25
CA PHE A 34 -3.43 -0.11 2.46
C PHE A 34 -3.34 -1.63 2.43
N ALA A 35 -4.11 -2.27 3.29
CA ALA A 35 -4.31 -3.71 3.23
C ALA A 35 -5.76 -4.04 3.60
N ARG A 36 -6.27 -5.09 2.99
CA ARG A 36 -7.59 -5.64 3.28
C ARG A 36 -7.61 -7.14 3.09
N MET A 37 -8.47 -7.78 3.86
CA MET A 37 -8.75 -9.20 3.72
C MET A 37 -10.27 -9.39 3.70
N PHE A 38 -10.75 -10.23 2.81
CA PHE A 38 -12.17 -10.51 2.66
C PHE A 38 -12.39 -11.87 2.01
N VAL A 39 -13.61 -12.37 2.08
CA VAL A 39 -14.00 -13.62 1.43
C VAL A 39 -14.82 -13.30 0.19
N LEU A 40 -14.44 -13.90 -0.94
CA LEU A 40 -15.29 -14.04 -2.09
C LEU A 40 -16.14 -15.31 -1.89
N ASP A 41 -17.45 -15.17 -1.99
CA ASP A 41 -18.36 -16.29 -1.87
C ASP A 41 -18.25 -17.25 -3.04
N GLU A 42 -18.75 -18.47 -2.85
CA GLU A 42 -18.92 -19.42 -3.94
C GLU A 42 -19.84 -18.84 -5.01
N GLY A 43 -19.60 -19.20 -6.27
CA GLY A 43 -20.33 -18.66 -7.39
C GLY A 43 -20.29 -19.59 -8.60
N VAL A 44 -20.74 -19.04 -9.71
CA VAL A 44 -20.69 -19.71 -11.02
C VAL A 44 -19.87 -18.83 -11.95
N ALA A 45 -18.84 -19.38 -12.55
CA ALA A 45 -18.01 -18.72 -13.55
C ALA A 45 -18.76 -18.53 -14.86
N ALA A 46 -18.23 -17.70 -15.75
CA ALA A 46 -18.85 -17.39 -17.06
C ALA A 46 -19.05 -18.63 -17.96
N ASP A 47 -18.24 -19.68 -17.75
CA ASP A 47 -18.35 -20.97 -18.46
C ASP A 47 -19.35 -21.95 -17.80
N GLY A 48 -20.06 -21.53 -16.73
CA GLY A 48 -21.00 -22.36 -15.98
C GLY A 48 -20.35 -23.24 -14.91
N SER A 49 -19.04 -23.24 -14.75
CA SER A 49 -18.36 -24.00 -13.69
C SER A 49 -18.60 -23.39 -12.31
N LYS A 50 -18.75 -24.24 -11.27
CA LYS A 50 -18.84 -23.78 -9.89
C LYS A 50 -17.47 -23.36 -9.38
N THR A 51 -17.41 -22.22 -8.73
CA THR A 51 -16.20 -21.73 -8.05
C THR A 51 -16.38 -21.82 -6.54
N SER A 52 -15.37 -22.37 -5.84
CA SER A 52 -15.34 -22.38 -4.36
C SER A 52 -15.19 -20.97 -3.81
N ALA A 53 -15.63 -20.76 -2.57
CA ALA A 53 -15.31 -19.55 -1.83
C ALA A 53 -13.79 -19.38 -1.71
N LYS A 54 -13.31 -18.14 -1.65
CA LYS A 54 -11.87 -17.81 -1.62
C LYS A 54 -11.59 -16.76 -0.57
N LEU A 55 -10.51 -16.94 0.19
CA LEU A 55 -9.94 -15.87 1.00
C LEU A 55 -9.07 -15.00 0.11
N VAL A 56 -9.30 -13.71 0.14
CA VAL A 56 -8.55 -12.73 -0.63
C VAL A 56 -7.82 -11.78 0.31
N TRP A 57 -6.51 -11.67 0.12
CA TRP A 57 -5.68 -10.63 0.70
C TRP A 57 -5.26 -9.66 -0.40
N MET A 58 -5.35 -8.38 -0.11
CA MET A 58 -4.82 -7.32 -0.99
C MET A 58 -4.02 -6.33 -0.16
N SER A 59 -2.84 -5.94 -0.65
CA SER A 59 -2.01 -4.90 -0.05
C SER A 59 -1.31 -4.06 -1.11
N ASP A 60 -1.27 -2.75 -0.85
CA ASP A 60 -0.50 -1.77 -1.61
C ASP A 60 0.73 -1.40 -0.80
N VAL A 61 1.92 -1.59 -1.37
CA VAL A 61 3.19 -1.53 -0.64
C VAL A 61 4.27 -0.77 -1.40
N ASP A 62 5.15 -0.08 -0.68
CA ASP A 62 6.33 0.60 -1.25
C ASP A 62 7.49 -0.35 -1.53
N ALA A 63 7.60 -1.40 -0.72
CA ALA A 63 8.73 -2.31 -0.78
C ALA A 63 8.68 -3.21 -2.02
N PRO A 64 9.81 -3.75 -2.47
CA PRO A 64 9.80 -4.86 -3.39
C PRO A 64 8.90 -5.98 -2.87
N LEU A 65 8.10 -6.57 -3.76
CA LEU A 65 7.12 -7.61 -3.42
C LEU A 65 7.74 -8.76 -2.61
N ASP A 66 8.96 -9.12 -2.94
CA ASP A 66 9.71 -10.18 -2.25
C ASP A 66 9.95 -9.88 -0.76
N ARG A 67 10.31 -8.63 -0.44
CA ARG A 67 10.47 -8.18 0.94
C ARG A 67 9.16 -8.23 1.69
N HIS A 68 8.08 -7.74 1.09
CA HIS A 68 6.75 -7.75 1.71
C HIS A 68 6.25 -9.19 1.97
N LEU A 69 6.44 -10.10 1.03
CA LEU A 69 6.14 -11.53 1.23
C LEU A 69 6.99 -12.14 2.35
N GLY A 70 8.26 -11.74 2.47
CA GLY A 70 9.12 -12.13 3.58
C GLY A 70 8.59 -11.64 4.92
N GLU A 71 8.20 -10.37 5.03
CA GLU A 71 7.61 -9.79 6.24
C GLU A 71 6.29 -10.47 6.61
N MET A 72 5.39 -10.69 5.64
CA MET A 72 4.12 -11.41 5.86
C MET A 72 4.36 -12.82 6.38
N SER A 73 5.35 -13.52 5.86
CA SER A 73 5.64 -14.90 6.26
C SER A 73 6.07 -15.04 7.72
N GLN A 74 6.52 -13.97 8.37
CA GLN A 74 6.83 -13.96 9.80
C GLN A 74 5.59 -13.81 10.69
N LEU A 75 4.44 -13.45 10.12
CA LEU A 75 3.21 -13.22 10.87
C LEU A 75 2.47 -14.54 11.15
N ALA A 76 2.76 -15.18 12.27
CA ALA A 76 2.08 -16.42 12.69
C ALA A 76 0.55 -16.25 12.86
N VAL A 77 0.05 -15.03 13.05
CA VAL A 77 -1.39 -14.77 13.11
C VAL A 77 -2.11 -15.16 11.82
N LEU A 78 -1.41 -15.14 10.68
CA LEU A 78 -1.97 -15.55 9.38
C LEU A 78 -2.34 -17.03 9.34
N ASP A 79 -1.73 -17.88 10.18
CA ASP A 79 -2.05 -19.31 10.25
C ASP A 79 -3.52 -19.54 10.62
N ARG A 80 -4.06 -18.71 11.52
CA ARG A 80 -5.48 -18.81 11.95
C ARG A 80 -6.46 -18.55 10.81
N LEU A 81 -6.02 -17.82 9.79
CA LEU A 81 -6.83 -17.42 8.64
C LEU A 81 -6.62 -18.41 7.49
N PHE A 82 -5.37 -18.59 7.08
CA PHE A 82 -5.04 -19.42 5.93
C PHE A 82 -5.13 -20.94 6.19
N CYS A 83 -5.16 -21.42 7.45
CA CYS A 83 -5.44 -22.84 7.74
C CYS A 83 -6.82 -23.30 7.21
N ASN A 84 -7.72 -22.37 6.94
CA ASN A 84 -9.02 -22.62 6.31
C ASN A 84 -8.95 -22.76 4.78
N CYS A 85 -7.76 -22.57 4.18
CA CYS A 85 -7.56 -22.61 2.73
C CYS A 85 -6.96 -23.95 2.30
N ASP A 86 -7.30 -24.37 1.07
CA ASP A 86 -6.74 -25.56 0.46
C ASP A 86 -5.22 -25.42 0.28
N GLY A 87 -4.50 -26.49 0.58
CA GLY A 87 -3.05 -26.54 0.43
C GLY A 87 -2.25 -25.77 1.49
N TYR A 88 -2.90 -25.16 2.48
CA TYR A 88 -2.15 -24.56 3.59
C TYR A 88 -1.52 -25.65 4.48
N PRO A 89 -0.23 -25.54 4.84
CA PRO A 89 0.47 -26.56 5.63
C PRO A 89 -0.08 -26.64 7.07
N ASP A 90 -0.08 -27.85 7.65
CA ASP A 90 -0.62 -28.10 9.00
C ASP A 90 0.28 -27.49 10.10
N ALA A 91 1.59 -27.46 9.89
CA ALA A 91 2.57 -26.88 10.81
C ALA A 91 3.50 -25.91 10.06
N PRO A 92 3.02 -24.70 9.73
CA PRO A 92 3.75 -23.77 8.89
C PRO A 92 4.89 -23.11 9.65
N ASP A 93 6.10 -23.18 9.09
CA ASP A 93 7.17 -22.24 9.38
C ASP A 93 7.09 -21.03 8.43
N ALA A 94 8.01 -20.07 8.57
CA ALA A 94 8.04 -18.88 7.72
C ALA A 94 8.27 -19.23 6.23
N GLY A 95 9.06 -20.26 5.94
CA GLY A 95 9.30 -20.72 4.58
C GLY A 95 8.04 -21.30 3.93
N ALA A 96 7.33 -22.15 4.66
CA ALA A 96 6.08 -22.75 4.20
C ALA A 96 4.96 -21.70 4.00
N ARG A 97 4.84 -20.72 4.92
CA ARG A 97 3.93 -19.58 4.74
C ARG A 97 4.25 -18.80 3.48
N ARG A 98 5.54 -18.47 3.28
CA ARG A 98 5.98 -17.73 2.09
C ARG A 98 5.69 -18.51 0.81
N ALA A 99 5.97 -19.81 0.78
CA ALA A 99 5.69 -20.66 -0.36
C ALA A 99 4.19 -20.69 -0.70
N PHE A 100 3.34 -20.79 0.32
CA PHE A 100 1.88 -20.74 0.14
C PHE A 100 1.43 -19.39 -0.43
N LEU A 101 1.91 -18.26 0.13
CA LEU A 101 1.56 -16.92 -0.34
C LEU A 101 1.99 -16.71 -1.80
N VAL A 102 3.19 -17.16 -2.16
CA VAL A 102 3.70 -17.07 -3.54
C VAL A 102 2.85 -17.92 -4.49
N ALA A 103 2.50 -19.14 -4.11
CA ALA A 103 1.70 -20.04 -4.94
C ALA A 103 0.29 -19.49 -5.23
N HIS A 104 -0.23 -18.67 -4.33
CA HIS A 104 -1.56 -18.06 -4.45
C HIS A 104 -1.53 -16.57 -4.83
N ALA A 105 -0.34 -16.01 -5.09
CA ALA A 105 -0.21 -14.64 -5.56
C ALA A 105 -0.73 -14.51 -6.99
N VAL A 106 -1.60 -13.53 -7.21
CA VAL A 106 -2.18 -13.22 -8.52
C VAL A 106 -1.53 -11.95 -9.05
N PRO A 107 -0.94 -11.96 -10.26
CA PRO A 107 -0.39 -10.76 -10.86
C PRO A 107 -1.51 -9.75 -11.15
N ALA A 108 -1.23 -8.48 -10.88
CA ALA A 108 -2.14 -7.42 -11.25
C ALA A 108 -2.17 -7.27 -12.79
N ALA A 109 -3.36 -7.23 -13.37
CA ALA A 109 -3.51 -6.94 -14.80
C ALA A 109 -3.16 -5.49 -15.14
N THR A 110 -3.44 -4.57 -14.19
CA THR A 110 -3.09 -3.15 -14.29
C THR A 110 -2.76 -2.64 -12.89
N ALA A 111 -1.90 -1.64 -12.82
CA ALA A 111 -1.58 -0.92 -11.59
C ALA A 111 -1.66 0.59 -11.85
N TYR A 112 -2.28 1.31 -10.93
CA TYR A 112 -2.29 2.76 -10.93
C TYR A 112 -1.59 3.29 -9.69
N VAL A 113 -0.62 4.17 -9.89
CA VAL A 113 0.10 4.85 -8.81
C VAL A 113 -0.19 6.34 -8.92
N ASN A 114 -0.93 6.87 -7.97
CA ASN A 114 -1.34 8.29 -7.98
C ASN A 114 -0.15 9.25 -7.87
N THR A 115 0.82 8.94 -7.00
CA THR A 115 2.00 9.78 -6.80
C THR A 115 3.23 8.89 -6.69
N VAL A 116 3.96 8.79 -7.78
CA VAL A 116 5.16 7.94 -7.85
C VAL A 116 6.31 8.54 -7.05
N GLY A 117 7.05 7.67 -6.36
CA GLY A 117 8.22 8.05 -5.56
C GLY A 117 7.87 8.63 -4.19
N ARG A 118 6.61 8.55 -3.76
CA ARG A 118 6.16 9.01 -2.45
C ARG A 118 5.82 7.82 -1.56
N GLY A 119 6.78 7.39 -0.76
CA GLY A 119 6.65 6.27 0.14
C GLY A 119 5.80 6.57 1.39
N LEU A 120 5.39 5.53 2.11
CA LEU A 120 4.59 5.62 3.33
C LEU A 120 5.27 6.48 4.40
N ASP A 121 6.58 6.31 4.59
CA ASP A 121 7.34 7.11 5.56
C ASP A 121 7.26 8.61 5.28
N GLN A 122 7.33 8.98 4.00
CA GLN A 122 7.17 10.37 3.59
C GLN A 122 5.74 10.87 3.85
N VAL A 123 4.72 10.08 3.51
CA VAL A 123 3.31 10.43 3.78
C VAL A 123 3.06 10.63 5.27
N LEU A 124 3.63 9.75 6.11
CA LEU A 124 3.51 9.86 7.57
C LEU A 124 4.28 11.06 8.13
N LEU A 125 5.46 11.36 7.59
CA LEU A 125 6.23 12.56 7.95
C LEU A 125 5.46 13.83 7.61
N GLU A 126 4.93 13.94 6.40
CA GLU A 126 4.15 15.10 5.95
C GLU A 126 2.88 15.29 6.76
N ARG A 127 2.20 14.19 7.15
CA ARG A 127 1.04 14.25 8.05
C ARG A 127 1.42 14.79 9.43
N ARG A 128 2.55 14.34 9.99
CA ARG A 128 3.06 14.86 11.28
C ARG A 128 3.44 16.31 11.17
N LEU A 129 4.20 16.67 10.12
CA LEU A 129 4.59 18.05 9.82
C LEU A 129 3.38 18.97 9.74
N ARG A 130 2.37 18.60 8.94
CA ARG A 130 1.15 19.38 8.82
C ARG A 130 0.48 19.62 10.19
N LYS A 131 0.28 18.57 10.98
CA LYS A 131 -0.33 18.69 12.30
C LYS A 131 0.49 19.55 13.26
N ALA A 132 1.81 19.44 13.22
CA ALA A 132 2.70 20.24 14.06
C ALA A 132 2.65 21.72 13.66
N ILE A 133 2.65 22.03 12.36
CA ILE A 133 2.52 23.40 11.86
C ILE A 133 1.15 24.00 12.23
N GLU A 134 0.06 23.25 12.03
CA GLU A 134 -1.28 23.67 12.45
C GLU A 134 -1.31 24.02 13.95
N GLY A 135 -0.82 23.11 14.80
CA GLY A 135 -0.76 23.37 16.24
C GLY A 135 0.16 24.54 16.64
N HIS A 136 1.30 24.73 15.94
CA HIS A 136 2.18 25.87 16.16
C HIS A 136 1.49 27.20 15.80
N LEU A 137 0.80 27.28 14.67
CA LEU A 137 0.08 28.47 14.23
C LEU A 137 -1.12 28.80 15.14
N ASP A 138 -1.83 27.77 15.62
CA ASP A 138 -2.93 27.92 16.58
C ASP A 138 -2.43 28.48 17.94
N ALA A 139 -1.23 28.08 18.34
CA ALA A 139 -0.60 28.58 19.57
C ALA A 139 -0.01 30.01 19.44
N HIS A 140 0.23 30.48 18.21
CA HIS A 140 0.87 31.75 17.91
C HIS A 140 0.01 32.58 16.90
N PRO A 141 -1.21 32.99 17.28
CA PRO A 141 -2.11 33.73 16.38
C PRO A 141 -1.55 35.08 15.92
N GLU A 142 -0.58 35.66 16.65
CA GLU A 142 0.13 36.87 16.29
C GLU A 142 0.89 36.75 14.97
N LEU A 143 1.40 35.55 14.63
CA LEU A 143 2.06 35.29 13.35
C LEU A 143 1.10 35.52 12.18
N LEU A 144 -0.13 35.03 12.31
CA LEU A 144 -1.14 35.15 11.25
C LEU A 144 -1.66 36.59 11.12
N ASN A 145 -1.70 37.34 12.23
CA ASN A 145 -2.15 38.74 12.27
C ASN A 145 -1.16 39.68 11.57
N SER A 146 0.11 39.32 11.47
CA SER A 146 1.13 40.12 10.79
C SER A 146 0.84 40.32 9.29
N ARG A 147 0.13 39.38 8.64
CA ARG A 147 -0.10 39.32 7.20
C ARG A 147 1.18 39.31 6.34
N ASP A 148 2.33 39.13 6.96
CA ASP A 148 3.61 38.98 6.27
C ASP A 148 3.89 37.49 6.01
N SER A 149 3.63 37.09 4.77
CA SER A 149 3.80 35.67 4.37
C SER A 149 5.26 35.20 4.42
N VAL A 150 6.24 36.13 4.30
CA VAL A 150 7.66 35.76 4.39
C VAL A 150 8.01 35.50 5.84
N ALA A 151 7.64 36.38 6.78
CA ALA A 151 7.88 36.21 8.20
C ALA A 151 7.18 34.96 8.74
N ILE A 152 5.93 34.69 8.32
CA ILE A 152 5.21 33.47 8.70
C ILE A 152 5.97 32.23 8.22
N ARG A 153 6.42 32.21 6.98
CA ARG A 153 7.18 31.08 6.43
C ARG A 153 8.50 30.85 7.15
N GLU A 154 9.22 31.90 7.49
CA GLU A 154 10.47 31.81 8.24
C GLU A 154 10.22 31.26 9.65
N ALA A 155 9.24 31.76 10.37
CA ALA A 155 8.87 31.27 11.68
C ALA A 155 8.50 29.78 11.66
N ILE A 156 7.72 29.32 10.65
CA ILE A 156 7.42 27.91 10.46
C ILE A 156 8.68 27.08 10.20
N ARG A 157 9.60 27.58 9.36
CA ARG A 157 10.86 26.88 9.09
C ARG A 157 11.73 26.73 10.31
N ASP A 158 11.84 27.81 11.12
CA ASP A 158 12.61 27.79 12.38
C ASP A 158 11.99 26.82 13.38
N PHE A 159 10.68 26.83 13.50
CA PHE A 159 9.95 25.83 14.31
C PHE A 159 10.26 24.41 13.86
N VAL A 160 10.15 24.11 12.56
CA VAL A 160 10.42 22.77 12.02
C VAL A 160 11.89 22.38 12.17
N ALA A 161 12.83 23.34 12.00
CA ALA A 161 14.26 23.10 12.18
C ALA A 161 14.63 22.80 13.63
N GLY A 162 13.90 23.40 14.58
CA GLY A 162 14.09 23.18 16.02
C GLY A 162 13.57 21.85 16.56
N ASP A 163 12.74 21.13 15.78
CA ASP A 163 12.21 19.82 16.17
C ASP A 163 12.90 18.71 15.37
N GLU A 164 13.70 17.88 16.07
CA GLU A 164 14.48 16.79 15.47
C GLU A 164 13.58 15.80 14.69
N SER A 165 12.36 15.56 15.16
CA SER A 165 11.40 14.65 14.52
C SER A 165 10.82 15.19 13.20
N LEU A 166 10.86 16.52 13.00
CA LEU A 166 10.32 17.22 11.84
C LEU A 166 11.40 17.73 10.90
N SER A 167 12.62 17.96 11.38
CA SER A 167 13.73 18.57 10.63
C SER A 167 14.07 17.84 9.34
N ARG A 168 13.85 16.51 9.30
CA ARG A 168 13.98 15.70 8.08
C ARG A 168 13.06 16.18 6.95
N ALA A 169 11.94 16.82 7.26
CA ALA A 169 11.04 17.38 6.25
C ALA A 169 11.61 18.59 5.50
N LEU A 170 12.68 19.22 6.00
CA LEU A 170 13.42 20.27 5.31
C LEU A 170 14.38 19.74 4.23
N THR A 171 14.66 18.44 4.26
CA THR A 171 15.49 17.78 3.23
C THR A 171 14.62 17.46 2.02
N PRO A 172 15.06 17.80 0.79
CA PRO A 172 14.34 17.42 -0.40
C PRO A 172 14.08 15.92 -0.45
N ALA A 173 12.88 15.53 -0.89
CA ALA A 173 12.55 14.12 -1.09
C ALA A 173 13.51 13.49 -2.10
N GLU A 174 13.80 12.20 -1.94
CA GLU A 174 14.60 11.45 -2.89
C GLU A 174 13.97 11.54 -4.30
N PRO A 175 14.77 11.72 -5.33
CA PRO A 175 14.24 11.82 -6.69
C PRO A 175 13.63 10.48 -7.10
N THR A 176 12.46 10.53 -7.71
CA THR A 176 11.81 9.36 -8.32
C THR A 176 12.78 8.60 -9.22
N GLU A 177 12.73 7.28 -9.20
CA GLU A 177 13.60 6.42 -9.99
C GLU A 177 13.69 6.86 -11.46
N ALA A 178 14.92 6.88 -12.00
CA ALA A 178 15.17 7.37 -13.35
C ALA A 178 14.41 6.57 -14.43
N GLY A 179 14.15 5.29 -14.18
CA GLY A 179 13.37 4.42 -15.06
C GLY A 179 11.92 4.88 -15.23
N PHE A 180 11.28 5.26 -14.12
CA PHE A 180 9.91 5.78 -14.15
C PHE A 180 9.83 7.10 -14.92
N ARG A 181 10.72 8.06 -14.63
CA ARG A 181 10.77 9.35 -15.33
C ARG A 181 11.01 9.20 -16.84
N ARG A 182 11.81 8.19 -17.25
CA ARG A 182 12.02 7.90 -18.67
C ARG A 182 10.76 7.34 -19.31
N GLY A 183 10.07 6.43 -18.63
CA GLY A 183 8.80 5.87 -19.10
C GLY A 183 7.73 6.95 -19.25
N GLU A 184 7.59 7.85 -18.27
CA GLU A 184 6.65 8.96 -18.31
C GLU A 184 6.96 9.94 -19.47
N LYS A 185 8.21 10.33 -19.65
CA LYS A 185 8.65 11.19 -20.78
C LYS A 185 8.40 10.50 -22.13
N LEU A 186 8.69 9.22 -22.23
CA LEU A 186 8.46 8.46 -23.44
C LEU A 186 6.95 8.38 -23.75
N HIS A 187 6.12 8.17 -22.75
CA HIS A 187 4.67 8.16 -22.90
C HIS A 187 4.13 9.53 -23.35
N MET A 188 4.60 10.61 -22.72
CA MET A 188 4.24 11.98 -23.07
C MET A 188 4.60 12.37 -24.50
N VAL A 189 5.63 11.75 -25.09
CA VAL A 189 6.04 11.99 -26.47
C VAL A 189 5.34 11.03 -27.44
N LEU A 190 5.30 9.73 -27.12
CA LEU A 190 4.73 8.70 -27.98
C LEU A 190 3.24 8.86 -28.22
N VAL A 191 2.46 9.21 -27.20
CA VAL A 191 1.01 9.31 -27.33
C VAL A 191 0.60 10.44 -28.27
N PRO A 192 1.10 11.68 -28.17
CA PRO A 192 0.79 12.73 -29.15
C PRO A 192 1.27 12.40 -30.56
N VAL A 193 2.46 11.79 -30.70
CA VAL A 193 2.98 11.37 -32.02
C VAL A 193 2.08 10.32 -32.66
N LEU A 194 1.67 9.30 -31.89
CA LEU A 194 0.75 8.27 -32.36
C LEU A 194 -0.61 8.85 -32.75
N LEU A 195 -1.14 9.78 -31.96
CA LEU A 195 -2.38 10.50 -32.30
C LEU A 195 -2.27 11.26 -33.62
N VAL A 196 -1.18 11.99 -33.81
CA VAL A 196 -0.98 12.75 -35.07
C VAL A 196 -0.82 11.82 -36.28
N VAL A 197 -0.12 10.70 -36.11
CA VAL A 197 0.10 9.71 -37.20
C VAL A 197 -1.18 8.92 -37.54
N LEU A 198 -2.01 8.65 -36.54
CA LEU A 198 -3.26 7.85 -36.76
C LEU A 198 -4.48 8.71 -37.12
N LEU A 199 -4.46 10.03 -36.86
CA LEU A 199 -5.56 10.95 -37.21
C LEU A 199 -6.01 10.88 -38.69
N PRO A 200 -5.10 10.70 -39.69
CA PRO A 200 -5.53 10.56 -41.09
C PRO A 200 -6.22 9.22 -41.43
N VAL A 201 -6.27 8.26 -40.50
CA VAL A 201 -6.79 6.89 -40.71
C VAL A 201 -8.17 6.71 -40.06
N ILE A 202 -8.59 7.68 -39.23
CA ILE A 202 -9.92 7.75 -38.60
C ILE A 202 -10.79 8.77 -39.32
#